data_99c4aa5a54741ca54ed1efb18c6ac259
#
_entry.id   99c4aa5a54741ca54ed1efb18c6ac259
#
_cell.length_a   1.000
_cell.length_b   1.000
_cell.length_c   1.000
_cell.angle_alpha   90.00
_cell.angle_beta   90.00
_cell.angle_gamma   90.00
#
_symmetry.space_group_name_H-M   'P 1'
#
loop_
_entity.id
_entity.type
_entity.pdbx_description
1 polymer ?
#
loop_
_entity_poly.entity_id
_entity_poly.type
_entity_poly.pdbx_seq_one_letter_code
_entity_poly.pdbx_strand_id
1 'polypeptide(L)'
;MLISFYVNAKATEKDKIIENLIKINSIKFNFTQITNDITENGNCLIVYPKKMRCLYEEEDKEIIVNDDYLFLINKRENKNYNYNIKDTPLGVMLDKESIIEKLSKVEKFNKIDKNIIAVIDLNSQESIEIYFNSKEMNIVGWKIKNYDKSNLEFLMKNISTNINTNEKFEIPK
;
A
#
# COMPACT_ATOMS: atom_id res chain seq x y z
N MET A 1 0.44 52.11 8.44
CA MET A 1 1.49 51.07 8.37
C MET A 1 0.84 49.74 8.75
N LEU A 2 0.45 48.93 7.76
CA LEU A 2 -0.20 47.63 7.96
C LEU A 2 0.91 46.57 8.12
N ILE A 3 1.06 46.02 9.33
CA ILE A 3 1.98 44.91 9.59
C ILE A 3 1.22 43.62 9.21
N SER A 4 1.59 43.04 8.06
CA SER A 4 1.08 41.74 7.62
C SER A 4 1.77 40.64 8.43
N PHE A 5 1.07 40.02 9.37
CA PHE A 5 1.54 38.82 10.07
C PHE A 5 1.40 37.62 9.14
N TYR A 6 2.51 37.16 8.57
CA TYR A 6 2.57 35.87 7.93
C TYR A 6 2.54 34.79 9.01
N VAL A 7 1.40 34.19 9.23
CA VAL A 7 1.29 32.97 10.03
C VAL A 7 1.87 31.83 9.21
N ASN A 8 3.13 31.48 9.50
CA ASN A 8 3.72 30.25 8.99
C ASN A 8 3.04 29.05 9.68
N ALA A 9 1.98 28.52 9.07
CA ALA A 9 1.37 27.28 9.52
C ALA A 9 2.40 26.14 9.34
N LYS A 10 2.80 25.52 10.45
CA LYS A 10 3.70 24.36 10.42
C LYS A 10 2.98 23.21 9.73
N ALA A 11 3.60 22.61 8.70
CA ALA A 11 3.04 21.46 7.98
C ALA A 11 2.69 20.33 8.95
N THR A 12 1.48 19.82 8.85
CA THR A 12 1.00 18.70 9.67
C THR A 12 1.65 17.38 9.26
N GLU A 13 1.52 16.33 10.07
CA GLU A 13 1.98 15.00 9.69
C GLU A 13 1.27 14.48 8.43
N LYS A 14 -0.03 14.78 8.32
CA LYS A 14 -0.82 14.49 7.11
C LYS A 14 -0.22 15.15 5.86
N ASP A 15 0.11 16.43 5.95
CA ASP A 15 0.71 17.15 4.82
C ASP A 15 2.02 16.53 4.39
N LYS A 16 2.88 16.16 5.33
CA LYS A 16 4.18 15.52 5.05
C LYS A 16 4.02 14.13 4.43
N ILE A 17 3.05 13.34 4.89
CA ILE A 17 2.74 12.03 4.31
C ILE A 17 2.29 12.21 2.86
N ILE A 18 1.36 13.11 2.60
CA ILE A 18 0.83 13.39 1.25
C ILE A 18 1.94 13.90 0.33
N GLU A 19 2.73 14.88 0.78
CA GLU A 19 3.88 15.39 0.01
C GLU A 19 4.89 14.30 -0.35
N ASN A 20 5.13 13.36 0.57
CA ASN A 20 6.03 12.25 0.33
C ASN A 20 5.45 11.26 -0.68
N LEU A 21 4.17 10.90 -0.54
CA LEU A 21 3.47 10.03 -1.49
C LEU A 21 3.48 10.57 -2.91
N ILE A 22 3.29 11.89 -3.09
CA ILE A 22 3.34 12.55 -4.39
C ILE A 22 4.67 12.31 -5.10
N LYS A 23 5.78 12.30 -4.36
CA LYS A 23 7.15 12.15 -4.89
C LYS A 23 7.53 10.71 -5.25
N ILE A 24 6.79 9.73 -4.73
CA ILE A 24 7.10 8.31 -4.92
C ILE A 24 6.47 7.81 -6.22
N ASN A 25 7.30 7.32 -7.15
CA ASN A 25 6.84 6.71 -8.41
C ASN A 25 6.98 5.19 -8.42
N SER A 26 7.90 4.66 -7.62
CA SER A 26 8.07 3.21 -7.45
C SER A 26 8.55 2.87 -6.05
N ILE A 27 8.20 1.67 -5.58
CA ILE A 27 8.61 1.14 -4.27
C ILE A 27 9.01 -0.32 -4.45
N LYS A 28 10.23 -0.66 -4.03
CA LYS A 28 10.71 -2.03 -3.91
C LYS A 28 10.91 -2.37 -2.44
N PHE A 29 10.47 -3.53 -2.00
CA PHE A 29 10.53 -3.93 -0.59
C PHE A 29 10.45 -5.44 -0.41
N ASN A 30 10.90 -5.92 0.75
CA ASN A 30 10.56 -7.24 1.27
C ASN A 30 9.30 -7.14 2.11
N PHE A 31 8.46 -8.17 2.11
CA PHE A 31 7.24 -8.17 2.92
C PHE A 31 7.11 -9.40 3.81
N THR A 32 6.33 -9.24 4.86
CA THR A 32 5.71 -10.30 5.64
C THR A 32 4.21 -10.08 5.57
N GLN A 33 3.48 -11.05 5.05
CA GLN A 33 2.02 -11.07 5.01
C GLN A 33 1.49 -12.04 6.06
N ILE A 34 0.51 -11.61 6.83
CA ILE A 34 -0.16 -12.44 7.84
C ILE A 34 -1.63 -12.49 7.50
N THR A 35 -2.16 -13.69 7.26
CA THR A 35 -3.57 -13.92 6.94
C THR A 35 -4.06 -15.08 7.78
N ASN A 36 -5.00 -14.84 8.70
CA ASN A 36 -5.56 -15.89 9.56
C ASN A 36 -4.48 -16.79 10.21
N ASP A 37 -3.47 -16.17 10.84
CA ASP A 37 -2.32 -16.81 11.49
C ASP A 37 -1.32 -17.51 10.55
N ILE A 38 -1.54 -17.49 9.25
CA ILE A 38 -0.58 -17.95 8.25
C ILE A 38 0.35 -16.79 7.89
N THR A 39 1.65 -17.02 8.02
CA THR A 39 2.69 -16.05 7.69
C THR A 39 3.38 -16.43 6.40
N GLU A 40 3.43 -15.51 5.46
CA GLU A 40 4.10 -15.65 4.17
C GLU A 40 5.10 -14.51 3.99
N ASN A 41 6.24 -14.79 3.38
CA ASN A 41 7.28 -13.78 3.10
C ASN A 41 7.52 -13.68 1.60
N GLY A 42 8.09 -12.56 1.18
CA GLY A 42 8.45 -12.36 -0.21
C GLY A 42 9.03 -10.98 -0.49
N ASN A 43 9.06 -10.66 -1.75
CA ASN A 43 9.49 -9.34 -2.22
C ASN A 43 8.49 -8.78 -3.23
N CYS A 44 8.33 -7.47 -3.22
CA CYS A 44 7.43 -6.77 -4.12
C CYS A 44 8.12 -5.59 -4.79
N LEU A 45 7.64 -5.30 -5.98
CA LEU A 45 7.86 -4.05 -6.69
C LEU A 45 6.50 -3.44 -7.03
N ILE A 46 6.28 -2.20 -6.62
CA ILE A 46 5.16 -1.37 -7.04
C ILE A 46 5.69 -0.27 -7.96
N VAL A 47 5.03 -0.03 -9.07
CA VAL A 47 5.25 1.11 -9.95
C VAL A 47 3.91 1.80 -10.15
N TYR A 48 3.80 3.02 -9.67
CA TYR A 48 2.59 3.81 -9.80
C TYR A 48 2.39 4.37 -11.21
N PRO A 49 1.15 4.43 -11.70
CA PRO A 49 -0.04 3.85 -11.09
C PRO A 49 -0.23 2.35 -11.43
N LYS A 50 -0.87 1.61 -10.56
CA LYS A 50 -1.52 0.30 -10.78
C LYS A 50 -0.63 -0.81 -11.39
N LYS A 51 0.67 -0.82 -11.07
CA LYS A 51 1.55 -1.92 -11.43
C LYS A 51 2.21 -2.49 -10.18
N MET A 52 2.11 -3.79 -10.01
CA MET A 52 2.72 -4.50 -8.89
C MET A 52 3.15 -5.90 -9.32
N ARG A 53 4.27 -6.35 -8.79
CA ARG A 53 4.69 -7.74 -8.87
C ARG A 53 5.24 -8.17 -7.52
N CYS A 54 4.64 -9.19 -6.93
CA CYS A 54 5.07 -9.78 -5.68
C CYS A 54 5.41 -11.26 -5.90
N LEU A 55 6.58 -11.67 -5.42
CA LEU A 55 7.04 -13.05 -5.44
C LEU A 55 7.07 -13.56 -4.01
N TYR A 56 6.38 -14.65 -3.74
CA TYR A 56 6.34 -15.33 -2.44
C TYR A 56 7.44 -16.39 -2.37
N GLU A 57 8.13 -16.47 -1.23
CA GLU A 57 9.33 -17.31 -1.10
C GLU A 57 9.02 -18.81 -1.05
N GLU A 58 7.91 -19.21 -0.41
CA GLU A 58 7.70 -20.62 -0.03
C GLU A 58 6.72 -21.39 -0.95
N GLU A 59 5.93 -20.72 -1.78
CA GLU A 59 4.79 -21.36 -2.46
C GLU A 59 4.83 -21.33 -4.00
N ASP A 60 5.92 -20.90 -4.63
CA ASP A 60 5.91 -20.62 -6.08
C ASP A 60 4.69 -19.76 -6.49
N LYS A 61 4.28 -18.87 -5.57
CA LYS A 61 3.13 -17.99 -5.71
C LYS A 61 3.59 -16.61 -6.15
N GLU A 62 2.87 -16.04 -7.08
CA GLU A 62 3.16 -14.73 -7.63
C GLU A 62 1.87 -13.92 -7.74
N ILE A 63 1.91 -12.65 -7.39
CA ILE A 63 0.85 -11.69 -7.66
C ILE A 63 1.38 -10.67 -8.66
N ILE A 64 0.65 -10.50 -9.78
CA ILE A 64 0.91 -9.47 -10.78
C ILE A 64 -0.32 -8.57 -10.86
N VAL A 65 -0.10 -7.26 -10.76
CA VAL A 65 -1.12 -6.26 -11.11
C VAL A 65 -0.61 -5.49 -12.31
N ASN A 66 -1.47 -5.39 -13.31
CA ASN A 66 -1.24 -4.58 -14.49
C ASN A 66 -2.55 -3.86 -14.84
N ASP A 67 -2.55 -2.55 -14.60
CA ASP A 67 -3.70 -1.66 -14.76
C ASP A 67 -4.93 -2.11 -13.96
N ASP A 68 -5.97 -2.60 -14.61
CA ASP A 68 -7.24 -2.93 -13.96
C ASP A 68 -7.35 -4.39 -13.48
N TYR A 69 -6.31 -5.22 -13.67
CA TYR A 69 -6.37 -6.64 -13.37
C TYR A 69 -5.29 -7.08 -12.40
N LEU A 70 -5.70 -7.92 -11.45
CA LEU A 70 -4.84 -8.64 -10.53
C LEU A 70 -4.85 -10.12 -10.90
N PHE A 71 -3.66 -10.69 -11.05
CA PHE A 71 -3.45 -12.12 -11.31
C PHE A 71 -2.74 -12.73 -10.10
N LEU A 72 -3.35 -13.75 -9.52
CA LEU A 72 -2.72 -14.63 -8.53
C LEU A 72 -2.35 -15.93 -9.24
N ILE A 73 -1.07 -16.20 -9.30
CA ILE A 73 -0.49 -17.36 -9.99
C ILE A 73 0.08 -18.28 -8.92
N ASN A 74 -0.43 -19.51 -8.84
CA ASN A 74 0.14 -20.56 -8.02
C ASN A 74 0.73 -21.62 -8.95
N LYS A 75 2.05 -21.58 -9.15
CA LYS A 75 2.77 -22.50 -10.07
C LYS A 75 2.77 -23.93 -9.58
N ARG A 76 2.83 -24.15 -8.25
CA ARG A 76 2.80 -25.47 -7.64
C ARG A 76 1.50 -26.22 -7.93
N GLU A 77 0.37 -25.50 -7.82
CA GLU A 77 -0.95 -26.07 -8.07
C GLU A 77 -1.40 -25.94 -9.52
N ASN A 78 -0.62 -25.28 -10.38
CA ASN A 78 -0.97 -24.93 -11.75
C ASN A 78 -2.32 -24.21 -11.85
N LYS A 79 -2.55 -23.25 -10.92
CA LYS A 79 -3.79 -22.47 -10.84
C LYS A 79 -3.50 -20.98 -11.01
N ASN A 80 -4.33 -20.34 -11.81
CA ASN A 80 -4.31 -18.91 -12.01
C ASN A 80 -5.70 -18.33 -11.72
N TYR A 81 -5.73 -17.26 -10.94
CA TYR A 81 -6.94 -16.52 -10.62
C TYR A 81 -6.81 -15.09 -11.12
N ASN A 82 -7.90 -14.56 -11.64
CA ASN A 82 -7.96 -13.19 -12.16
C ASN A 82 -9.07 -12.41 -11.45
N TYR A 83 -8.74 -11.22 -10.99
CA TYR A 83 -9.68 -10.32 -10.30
C TYR A 83 -9.59 -8.92 -10.91
N ASN A 84 -10.69 -8.19 -10.92
CA ASN A 84 -10.64 -6.76 -11.17
C ASN A 84 -10.02 -6.08 -9.94
N ILE A 85 -9.00 -5.26 -10.14
CA ILE A 85 -8.30 -4.60 -9.04
C ILE A 85 -9.22 -3.68 -8.23
N LYS A 86 -10.23 -3.10 -8.85
CA LYS A 86 -11.21 -2.22 -8.20
C LYS A 86 -12.07 -2.94 -7.17
N ASP A 87 -12.22 -4.25 -7.32
CA ASP A 87 -12.99 -5.10 -6.42
C ASP A 87 -12.13 -5.61 -5.24
N THR A 88 -10.91 -5.11 -5.13
CA THR A 88 -9.95 -5.48 -4.08
C THR A 88 -9.45 -4.26 -3.31
N PRO A 89 -9.12 -4.39 -2.02
CA PRO A 89 -8.49 -3.31 -1.25
C PRO A 89 -7.16 -2.82 -1.83
N LEU A 90 -6.45 -3.66 -2.59
CA LEU A 90 -5.23 -3.29 -3.30
C LEU A 90 -5.46 -2.21 -4.35
N GLY A 91 -6.67 -2.10 -4.89
CA GLY A 91 -7.02 -1.03 -5.84
C GLY A 91 -6.76 0.35 -5.26
N VAL A 92 -7.07 0.55 -3.98
CA VAL A 92 -6.75 1.81 -3.29
C VAL A 92 -5.25 1.98 -3.12
N MET A 93 -4.54 0.93 -2.69
CA MET A 93 -3.10 0.98 -2.40
C MET A 93 -2.23 1.21 -3.64
N LEU A 94 -2.70 0.79 -4.82
CA LEU A 94 -1.97 0.90 -6.08
C LEU A 94 -2.37 2.11 -6.92
N ASP A 95 -3.37 2.86 -6.48
CA ASP A 95 -3.78 4.13 -7.07
C ASP A 95 -3.39 5.28 -6.13
N LYS A 96 -2.30 5.95 -6.46
CA LYS A 96 -1.73 7.02 -5.63
C LYS A 96 -2.71 8.19 -5.44
N GLU A 97 -3.46 8.55 -6.46
CA GLU A 97 -4.46 9.62 -6.37
C GLU A 97 -5.59 9.22 -5.42
N SER A 98 -6.05 7.97 -5.51
CA SER A 98 -7.05 7.43 -4.59
C SER A 98 -6.58 7.42 -3.14
N ILE A 99 -5.33 7.02 -2.87
CA ILE A 99 -4.76 7.08 -1.51
C ILE A 99 -4.76 8.53 -0.99
N ILE A 100 -4.24 9.47 -1.78
CA ILE A 100 -4.13 10.87 -1.39
C ILE A 100 -5.50 11.47 -1.12
N GLU A 101 -6.47 11.23 -2.02
CA GLU A 101 -7.84 11.70 -1.83
C GLU A 101 -8.44 11.18 -0.52
N LYS A 102 -8.30 9.88 -0.25
CA LYS A 102 -8.81 9.27 0.99
C LYS A 102 -8.09 9.79 2.23
N LEU A 103 -6.75 9.89 2.21
CA LEU A 103 -5.98 10.44 3.32
C LEU A 103 -6.33 11.90 3.62
N SER A 104 -6.64 12.70 2.61
CA SER A 104 -7.06 14.09 2.81
C SER A 104 -8.32 14.22 3.68
N LYS A 105 -9.20 13.22 3.61
CA LYS A 105 -10.47 13.15 4.35
C LYS A 105 -10.31 12.55 5.76
N VAL A 106 -9.16 11.91 6.07
CA VAL A 106 -8.89 11.38 7.41
C VAL A 106 -8.71 12.54 8.40
N GLU A 107 -9.57 12.62 9.40
CA GLU A 107 -9.52 13.68 10.41
C GLU A 107 -8.42 13.45 11.45
N LYS A 108 -8.21 12.20 11.85
CA LYS A 108 -7.28 11.85 12.92
C LYS A 108 -6.34 10.72 12.50
N PHE A 109 -5.04 10.96 12.69
CA PHE A 109 -3.99 9.96 12.60
C PHE A 109 -3.64 9.46 14.00
N ASN A 110 -3.60 8.15 14.19
CA ASN A 110 -3.21 7.53 15.44
C ASN A 110 -1.71 7.28 15.44
N LYS A 111 -1.06 7.50 16.60
CA LYS A 111 0.36 7.16 16.79
C LYS A 111 0.47 5.93 17.66
N ILE A 112 1.16 4.92 17.15
CA ILE A 112 1.49 3.72 17.89
C ILE A 112 2.97 3.44 17.67
N ASP A 113 3.77 3.52 18.73
CA ASP A 113 5.23 3.37 18.71
C ASP A 113 5.90 4.28 17.65
N LYS A 114 6.50 3.69 16.63
CA LYS A 114 7.21 4.38 15.54
C LYS A 114 6.34 4.61 14.31
N ASN A 115 5.04 4.28 14.39
CA ASN A 115 4.14 4.36 13.26
C ASN A 115 3.05 5.41 13.48
N ILE A 116 2.65 6.01 12.37
CA ILE A 116 1.45 6.82 12.24
C ILE A 116 0.46 5.98 11.45
N ILE A 117 -0.75 5.83 11.97
CA ILE A 117 -1.78 4.97 11.38
C ILE A 117 -2.94 5.83 10.89
N ALA A 118 -3.25 5.72 9.60
CA ALA A 118 -4.46 6.26 9.02
C ALA A 118 -5.46 5.13 8.79
N VAL A 119 -6.69 5.33 9.24
CA VAL A 119 -7.81 4.40 9.00
C VAL A 119 -8.69 4.97 7.89
N ILE A 120 -8.91 4.18 6.86
CA ILE A 120 -9.73 4.54 5.70
C ILE A 120 -10.85 3.51 5.56
N ASP A 121 -12.08 3.94 5.64
CA ASP A 121 -13.22 3.10 5.32
C ASP A 121 -13.33 2.92 3.81
N LEU A 122 -13.39 1.68 3.36
CA LEU A 122 -13.56 1.31 1.96
C LEU A 122 -15.05 1.19 1.63
N ASN A 123 -15.81 0.58 2.54
CA ASN A 123 -17.26 0.44 2.50
C ASN A 123 -17.78 0.18 3.93
N SER A 124 -19.07 -0.15 4.09
CA SER A 124 -19.69 -0.41 5.40
C SER A 124 -19.15 -1.66 6.12
N GLN A 125 -18.43 -2.52 5.44
CA GLN A 125 -17.96 -3.82 5.98
C GLN A 125 -16.43 -3.95 5.97
N GLU A 126 -15.72 -3.01 5.37
CA GLU A 126 -14.30 -3.13 5.11
C GLU A 126 -13.57 -1.81 5.33
N SER A 127 -12.44 -1.87 6.02
CA SER A 127 -11.53 -0.74 6.19
C SER A 127 -10.08 -1.15 5.96
N ILE A 128 -9.25 -0.18 5.63
CA ILE A 128 -7.80 -0.35 5.53
C ILE A 128 -7.11 0.59 6.51
N GLU A 129 -6.21 0.03 7.32
CA GLU A 129 -5.27 0.78 8.14
C GLU A 129 -3.96 0.88 7.37
N ILE A 130 -3.49 2.09 7.09
CA ILE A 130 -2.20 2.31 6.44
C ILE A 130 -1.20 2.76 7.49
N TYR A 131 -0.05 2.10 7.55
CA TYR A 131 1.03 2.37 8.48
C TYR A 131 2.12 3.20 7.80
N PHE A 132 2.46 4.32 8.41
CA PHE A 132 3.53 5.20 7.98
C PHE A 132 4.61 5.25 9.05
N ASN A 133 5.87 5.23 8.65
CA ASN A 133 6.98 5.51 9.55
C ASN A 133 6.90 6.97 10.03
N SER A 134 6.91 7.21 11.35
CA SER A 134 6.74 8.55 11.91
C SER A 134 7.91 9.50 11.64
N LYS A 135 9.06 9.00 11.23
CA LYS A 135 10.26 9.79 10.92
C LYS A 135 10.36 10.09 9.41
N GLU A 136 10.16 9.06 8.59
CA GLU A 136 10.37 9.14 7.14
C GLU A 136 9.07 9.42 6.37
N MET A 137 7.91 9.26 7.04
CA MET A 137 6.57 9.44 6.44
C MET A 137 6.29 8.51 5.25
N ASN A 138 7.07 7.44 5.10
CA ASN A 138 6.88 6.40 4.10
C ASN A 138 5.86 5.36 4.57
N ILE A 139 5.13 4.75 3.62
CA ILE A 139 4.32 3.57 3.92
C ILE A 139 5.26 2.43 4.34
N VAL A 140 4.93 1.78 5.46
CA VAL A 140 5.66 0.62 6.01
C VAL A 140 4.76 -0.60 6.18
N GLY A 141 3.51 -0.51 5.77
CA GLY A 141 2.56 -1.61 5.79
C GLY A 141 1.11 -1.16 5.73
N TRP A 142 0.23 -2.12 5.72
CA TRP A 142 -1.22 -1.91 5.83
C TRP A 142 -1.91 -3.14 6.41
N LYS A 143 -3.10 -2.94 6.93
CA LYS A 143 -3.98 -4.00 7.41
C LYS A 143 -5.37 -3.81 6.84
N ILE A 144 -5.90 -4.85 6.23
CA ILE A 144 -7.28 -4.91 5.78
C ILE A 144 -8.09 -5.57 6.88
N LYS A 145 -9.17 -4.91 7.28
CA LYS A 145 -10.12 -5.40 8.27
C LYS A 145 -11.46 -5.62 7.61
N ASN A 146 -11.93 -6.85 7.65
CA ASN A 146 -13.27 -7.23 7.21
C ASN A 146 -14.16 -7.50 8.41
N TYR A 147 -15.45 -7.26 8.27
CA TYR A 147 -16.44 -7.50 9.32
C TYR A 147 -16.56 -8.98 9.70
N ASP A 148 -16.31 -9.89 8.77
CA ASP A 148 -16.28 -11.35 8.98
C ASP A 148 -15.04 -11.86 9.73
N LYS A 149 -14.18 -10.94 10.20
CA LYS A 149 -12.90 -11.19 10.91
C LYS A 149 -11.77 -11.77 10.05
N SER A 150 -11.91 -11.85 8.75
CA SER A 150 -10.79 -12.12 7.88
C SER A 150 -9.88 -10.88 7.86
N ASN A 151 -8.73 -10.98 8.52
CA ASN A 151 -7.76 -9.89 8.56
C ASN A 151 -6.53 -10.27 7.73
N LEU A 152 -6.09 -9.35 6.91
CA LEU A 152 -4.81 -9.44 6.20
C LEU A 152 -3.92 -8.29 6.67
N GLU A 153 -2.77 -8.61 7.21
CA GLU A 153 -1.76 -7.62 7.56
C GLU A 153 -0.52 -7.79 6.66
N PHE A 154 -0.02 -6.69 6.14
CA PHE A 154 1.09 -6.65 5.22
C PHE A 154 2.14 -5.69 5.76
N LEU A 155 3.30 -6.20 6.14
CA LEU A 155 4.39 -5.44 6.74
C LEU A 155 5.57 -5.35 5.76
N MET A 156 6.10 -4.14 5.56
CA MET A 156 7.16 -3.86 4.59
C MET A 156 8.50 -3.64 5.30
N LYS A 157 9.57 -4.20 4.71
CA LYS A 157 10.95 -4.07 5.19
C LYS A 157 11.89 -3.79 4.02
N ASN A 158 13.06 -3.23 4.28
CA ASN A 158 14.09 -2.97 3.26
C ASN A 158 13.53 -2.14 2.09
N ILE A 159 12.81 -1.08 2.42
CA ILE A 159 12.07 -0.26 1.47
C ILE A 159 13.05 0.64 0.70
N SER A 160 12.93 0.63 -0.64
CA SER A 160 13.61 1.54 -1.55
C SER A 160 12.58 2.20 -2.47
N THR A 161 12.65 3.52 -2.59
CA THR A 161 11.70 4.30 -3.40
C THR A 161 12.37 4.87 -4.64
N ASN A 162 11.57 5.18 -5.67
CA ASN A 162 12.01 5.80 -6.90
C ASN A 162 13.16 5.06 -7.59
N ILE A 163 13.10 3.72 -7.56
CA ILE A 163 14.09 2.87 -8.23
C ILE A 163 13.91 2.95 -9.76
N ASN A 164 15.01 2.94 -10.48
CA ASN A 164 14.96 2.74 -11.92
C ASN A 164 14.77 1.25 -12.20
N THR A 165 13.72 0.89 -12.93
CA THR A 165 13.38 -0.52 -13.20
C THR A 165 12.93 -0.70 -14.65
N ASN A 166 13.38 -1.80 -15.25
CA ASN A 166 12.90 -2.31 -16.55
C ASN A 166 11.97 -3.51 -16.35
N GLU A 167 11.44 -3.71 -15.13
CA GLU A 167 10.56 -4.82 -14.80
C GLU A 167 9.31 -4.79 -15.68
N LYS A 168 8.98 -5.96 -16.23
CA LYS A 168 7.77 -6.15 -17.02
C LYS A 168 6.69 -6.79 -16.16
N PHE A 169 5.52 -6.21 -16.18
CA PHE A 169 4.33 -6.72 -15.48
C PHE A 169 3.48 -7.56 -16.44
N GLU A 170 4.16 -8.45 -17.18
CA GLU A 170 3.50 -9.32 -18.17
C GLU A 170 2.70 -10.40 -17.46
N ILE A 171 1.49 -10.60 -17.94
CA ILE A 171 0.58 -11.65 -17.48
C ILE A 171 0.96 -12.93 -18.22
N PRO A 172 1.13 -14.07 -17.53
CA PRO A 172 1.31 -15.35 -18.18
C PRO A 172 0.13 -15.68 -19.09
N LYS A 173 0.41 -16.17 -20.28
CA LYS A 173 -0.61 -16.61 -21.25
C LYS A 173 -1.21 -17.94 -20.82
#